data_64579afa7300e9f360b67d958c8930ff
#
_entry.id   64579afa7300e9f360b67d958c8930ff
#
_cell.length_a   1.000
_cell.length_b   1.000
_cell.length_c   1.000
_cell.angle_alpha   90.00
_cell.angle_beta   90.00
_cell.angle_gamma   90.00
#
_symmetry.space_group_name_H-M   'P 1'
#
loop_
_entity.id
_entity.type
_entity.pdbx_description
1 polymer ?
#
loop_
_entity_poly.entity_id
_entity_poly.type
_entity_poly.pdbx_seq_one_letter_code
_entity_poly.pdbx_strand_id
1 'polypeptide(L)'
;MLNPWNLDALQEIEQDTRRKIFTILQLRLHPSIQKLKKQIEVGPKDKIYEVDLTYITSRGKWYFFSWKGNTQKSGGVTTNIGIHFFDMLGWVFGDLKGVEVEVNQAEKAKGKLSFENAQVNWFLSVNEKDLPAEAVEAGKRTYRKINIEGQELEFSGGFTDLHTLSYQDILNEAGFGIEEVRKSIKIASSIRNA
;
A
#
# COMPACT_ATOMS: atom_id res chain seq x y z
N MET A 1 8.48 0.06 10.73
CA MET A 1 7.75 1.16 11.39
C MET A 1 6.29 0.80 11.43
N LEU A 2 5.69 0.82 12.60
CA LEU A 2 4.29 0.41 12.78
C LEU A 2 3.36 1.58 13.13
N ASN A 3 3.91 2.63 13.72
CA ASN A 3 3.13 3.73 14.26
C ASN A 3 3.73 5.08 13.82
N PRO A 4 2.91 6.15 13.75
CA PRO A 4 3.39 7.49 13.41
C PRO A 4 4.53 8.00 14.31
N TRP A 5 4.48 7.73 15.61
CA TRP A 5 5.53 8.14 16.57
C TRP A 5 6.90 7.48 16.30
N ASN A 6 6.95 6.33 15.60
CA ASN A 6 8.24 5.79 15.15
C ASN A 6 8.92 6.71 14.14
N LEU A 7 8.14 7.46 13.35
CA LEU A 7 8.67 8.43 12.38
C LEU A 7 9.23 9.66 13.11
N ASP A 8 8.60 10.07 14.20
CA ASP A 8 9.05 11.21 14.99
C ASP A 8 10.44 10.91 15.58
N ALA A 9 10.63 9.73 16.16
CA ALA A 9 11.93 9.27 16.65
C ALA A 9 13.00 9.19 15.55
N LEU A 10 12.63 8.75 14.33
CA LEU A 10 13.55 8.72 13.20
C LEU A 10 13.89 10.12 12.70
N GLN A 11 12.95 11.05 12.75
CA GLN A 11 13.17 12.43 12.39
C GLN A 11 14.15 13.13 13.35
N GLU A 12 14.06 12.85 14.66
CA GLU A 12 15.06 13.31 15.63
C GLU A 12 16.46 12.79 15.28
N ILE A 13 16.58 11.50 14.91
CA ILE A 13 17.86 10.92 14.46
C ILE A 13 18.39 11.60 13.19
N GLU A 14 17.53 11.94 12.23
CA GLU A 14 17.94 12.71 11.03
C GLU A 14 18.54 14.08 11.42
N GLN A 15 17.89 14.77 12.35
CA GLN A 15 18.32 16.09 12.83
C GLN A 15 19.67 16.01 13.56
N ASP A 16 19.81 15.04 14.47
CA ASP A 16 21.01 14.86 15.29
C ASP A 16 22.21 14.42 14.45
N THR A 17 22.00 13.52 13.51
CA THR A 17 23.09 12.94 12.72
C THR A 17 23.35 13.67 11.41
N ARG A 18 22.44 14.54 10.98
CA ARG A 18 22.43 15.19 9.65
C ARG A 18 22.44 14.17 8.50
N ARG A 19 21.91 12.96 8.74
CA ARG A 19 21.74 11.91 7.75
C ARG A 19 20.27 11.83 7.36
N LYS A 20 20.00 11.50 6.09
CA LYS A 20 18.64 11.30 5.60
C LYS A 20 18.23 9.84 5.66
N ILE A 21 16.97 9.59 6.01
CA ILE A 21 16.35 8.27 5.98
C ILE A 21 15.37 8.26 4.82
N PHE A 22 15.60 7.37 3.88
CA PHE A 22 14.71 7.18 2.74
C PHE A 22 13.81 5.96 2.92
N THR A 23 12.64 6.02 2.33
CA THR A 23 11.63 4.96 2.36
C THR A 23 11.37 4.44 0.95
N ILE A 24 11.04 3.14 0.84
CA ILE A 24 10.73 2.52 -0.45
C ILE A 24 9.23 2.59 -0.70
N LEU A 25 8.81 3.57 -1.50
CA LEU A 25 7.43 3.79 -1.94
C LEU A 25 7.30 3.46 -3.44
N GLN A 26 7.75 2.28 -3.82
CA GLN A 26 7.99 1.88 -5.20
C GLN A 26 6.75 1.94 -6.10
N LEU A 27 5.53 1.81 -5.57
CA LEU A 27 4.33 1.88 -6.41
C LEU A 27 4.10 3.27 -7.00
N ARG A 28 4.59 4.33 -6.37
CA ARG A 28 4.56 5.69 -6.92
C ARG A 28 5.39 5.83 -8.21
N LEU A 29 6.38 4.95 -8.41
CA LEU A 29 7.23 4.93 -9.60
C LEU A 29 6.64 4.10 -10.76
N HIS A 30 5.53 3.37 -10.50
CA HIS A 30 4.90 2.56 -11.54
C HIS A 30 4.25 3.44 -12.62
N PRO A 31 4.54 3.22 -13.92
CA PRO A 31 4.05 4.10 -14.99
C PRO A 31 2.54 4.28 -15.02
N SER A 32 1.76 3.18 -14.82
CA SER A 32 0.30 3.25 -14.76
C SER A 32 -0.20 4.08 -13.59
N ILE A 33 0.50 4.04 -12.43
CA ILE A 33 0.14 4.82 -11.25
C ILE A 33 0.47 6.29 -11.44
N GLN A 34 1.61 6.60 -12.06
CA GLN A 34 1.96 7.99 -12.41
C GLN A 34 0.97 8.59 -13.42
N LYS A 35 0.55 7.79 -14.41
CA LYS A 35 -0.48 8.19 -15.37
C LYS A 35 -1.81 8.46 -14.66
N LEU A 36 -2.24 7.53 -13.80
CA LEU A 36 -3.45 7.68 -13.00
C LEU A 36 -3.40 8.96 -12.15
N LYS A 37 -2.30 9.18 -11.44
CA LYS A 37 -2.11 10.40 -10.61
C LYS A 37 -2.32 11.67 -11.44
N LYS A 38 -1.70 11.76 -12.61
CA LYS A 38 -1.87 12.90 -13.52
C LYS A 38 -3.33 13.06 -13.98
N GLN A 39 -4.03 11.96 -14.28
CA GLN A 39 -5.44 12.00 -14.67
C GLN A 39 -6.34 12.55 -13.56
N ILE A 40 -6.10 12.12 -12.31
CA ILE A 40 -6.85 12.62 -11.15
C ILE A 40 -6.55 14.11 -10.89
N GLU A 41 -5.28 14.52 -11.02
CA GLU A 41 -4.85 15.91 -10.80
C GLU A 41 -5.51 16.90 -11.80
N VAL A 42 -5.72 16.49 -13.04
CA VAL A 42 -6.36 17.34 -14.06
C VAL A 42 -7.87 17.13 -14.15
N GLY A 43 -8.40 16.10 -13.50
CA GLY A 43 -9.81 15.77 -13.48
C GLY A 43 -10.66 16.73 -12.62
N PRO A 44 -12.00 16.53 -12.61
CA PRO A 44 -12.91 17.31 -11.78
C PRO A 44 -12.56 17.18 -10.30
N LYS A 45 -12.45 18.29 -9.58
CA LYS A 45 -12.00 18.33 -8.18
C LYS A 45 -13.07 17.86 -7.19
N ASP A 46 -14.31 17.89 -7.57
CA ASP A 46 -15.50 17.45 -6.82
C ASP A 46 -15.87 15.98 -7.07
N LYS A 47 -15.17 15.32 -8.00
CA LYS A 47 -15.42 13.91 -8.31
C LYS A 47 -14.87 12.99 -7.23
N ILE A 48 -15.74 12.09 -6.76
CA ILE A 48 -15.36 10.96 -5.90
C ILE A 48 -15.31 9.71 -6.78
N TYR A 49 -14.14 9.11 -6.89
CA TYR A 49 -13.90 7.91 -7.68
C TYR A 49 -14.21 6.65 -6.87
N GLU A 50 -14.94 5.70 -7.47
CA GLU A 50 -15.15 4.37 -6.89
C GLU A 50 -13.98 3.46 -7.27
N VAL A 51 -13.34 2.89 -6.26
CA VAL A 51 -12.13 2.05 -6.42
C VAL A 51 -12.30 0.72 -5.71
N ASP A 52 -12.04 -0.38 -6.43
CA ASP A 52 -11.92 -1.71 -5.83
C ASP A 52 -10.48 -2.19 -5.93
N LEU A 53 -9.87 -2.51 -4.79
CA LEU A 53 -8.52 -3.04 -4.68
C LEU A 53 -8.56 -4.45 -4.13
N THR A 54 -8.07 -5.41 -4.88
CA THR A 54 -7.83 -6.79 -4.41
C THR A 54 -6.36 -7.14 -4.58
N TYR A 55 -5.73 -7.57 -3.51
CA TYR A 55 -4.40 -8.16 -3.57
C TYR A 55 -4.30 -9.41 -2.71
N ILE A 56 -4.04 -10.52 -3.37
CA ILE A 56 -3.85 -11.83 -2.75
C ILE A 56 -2.45 -12.32 -3.09
N THR A 57 -1.66 -12.70 -2.11
CA THR A 57 -0.33 -13.26 -2.32
C THR A 57 -0.14 -14.46 -1.40
N SER A 58 -0.37 -15.65 -1.95
CA SER A 58 -0.25 -16.92 -1.22
C SER A 58 1.11 -17.04 -0.53
N ARG A 59 1.08 -17.26 0.77
CA ARG A 59 2.27 -17.46 1.59
C ARG A 59 2.26 -18.87 2.19
N GLY A 60 3.41 -19.52 2.18
CA GLY A 60 3.57 -20.82 2.81
C GLY A 60 3.55 -20.74 4.33
N LYS A 61 3.52 -21.91 5.00
CA LYS A 61 3.50 -22.03 6.47
C LYS A 61 4.61 -21.21 7.17
N TRP A 62 5.77 -21.06 6.52
CA TRP A 62 6.90 -20.26 7.01
C TRP A 62 6.52 -18.82 7.37
N TYR A 63 5.54 -18.23 6.67
CA TYR A 63 5.09 -16.88 6.94
C TYR A 63 4.57 -16.74 8.36
N PHE A 64 3.76 -17.70 8.83
CA PHE A 64 3.15 -17.70 10.16
C PHE A 64 4.14 -18.03 11.28
N PHE A 65 5.20 -18.77 10.97
CA PHE A 65 6.28 -19.05 11.92
C PHE A 65 7.31 -17.93 12.01
N SER A 66 7.36 -17.05 11.00
CA SER A 66 8.24 -15.89 11.02
C SER A 66 7.64 -14.73 11.84
N TRP A 67 8.46 -13.69 12.08
CA TRP A 67 7.98 -12.48 12.73
C TRP A 67 6.82 -11.80 11.95
N LYS A 68 6.70 -12.06 10.66
CA LYS A 68 5.63 -11.51 9.79
C LYS A 68 4.24 -12.05 10.17
N GLY A 69 4.14 -13.29 10.65
CA GLY A 69 2.89 -13.88 11.14
C GLY A 69 2.48 -13.38 12.53
N ASN A 70 3.39 -12.73 13.26
CA ASN A 70 3.07 -12.13 14.55
C ASN A 70 2.54 -10.71 14.35
N THR A 71 1.25 -10.49 14.52
CA THR A 71 0.58 -9.21 14.27
C THR A 71 1.10 -8.06 15.14
N GLN A 72 1.52 -8.35 16.37
CA GLN A 72 2.10 -7.34 17.27
C GLN A 72 3.46 -6.84 16.77
N LYS A 73 4.27 -7.73 16.17
CA LYS A 73 5.60 -7.38 15.65
C LYS A 73 5.55 -6.79 14.27
N SER A 74 4.66 -7.29 13.42
CA SER A 74 4.62 -6.96 12.00
C SER A 74 3.54 -5.96 11.62
N GLY A 75 2.53 -5.77 12.47
CA GLY A 75 1.33 -5.01 12.16
C GLY A 75 0.33 -5.77 11.25
N GLY A 76 0.55 -7.08 11.03
CA GLY A 76 -0.34 -7.92 10.24
C GLY A 76 -0.29 -7.67 8.73
N VAL A 77 -1.28 -8.23 8.02
CA VAL A 77 -1.40 -8.14 6.56
C VAL A 77 -1.48 -6.68 6.09
N THR A 78 -2.20 -5.83 6.79
CA THR A 78 -2.38 -4.41 6.45
C THR A 78 -1.07 -3.62 6.45
N THR A 79 -0.14 -3.93 7.36
CA THR A 79 1.16 -3.28 7.40
C THR A 79 2.17 -3.96 6.49
N ASN A 80 2.24 -5.32 6.50
CA ASN A 80 3.24 -6.04 5.71
C ASN A 80 3.03 -5.95 4.19
N ILE A 81 1.79 -5.86 3.76
CA ILE A 81 1.39 -5.91 2.36
C ILE A 81 0.63 -4.64 2.00
N GLY A 82 -0.34 -4.27 2.83
CA GLY A 82 -1.26 -3.17 2.56
C GLY A 82 -0.58 -1.80 2.48
N ILE A 83 0.50 -1.59 3.23
CA ILE A 83 1.18 -0.29 3.31
C ILE A 83 1.53 0.29 1.93
N HIS A 84 1.98 -0.54 0.99
CA HIS A 84 2.34 -0.09 -0.35
C HIS A 84 1.12 0.38 -1.16
N PHE A 85 -0.01 -0.31 -1.01
CA PHE A 85 -1.26 0.06 -1.68
C PHE A 85 -1.90 1.28 -1.01
N PHE A 86 -1.90 1.34 0.32
CA PHE A 86 -2.42 2.49 1.05
C PHE A 86 -1.60 3.76 0.78
N ASP A 87 -0.28 3.62 0.61
CA ASP A 87 0.58 4.69 0.15
C ASP A 87 0.17 5.19 -1.24
N MET A 88 0.08 4.28 -2.18
CA MET A 88 -0.32 4.57 -3.55
C MET A 88 -1.70 5.28 -3.59
N LEU A 89 -2.69 4.75 -2.87
CA LEU A 89 -4.02 5.32 -2.82
C LEU A 89 -4.03 6.73 -2.24
N GLY A 90 -3.35 6.93 -1.10
CA GLY A 90 -3.24 8.25 -0.49
C GLY A 90 -2.48 9.26 -1.35
N TRP A 91 -1.46 8.79 -2.10
CA TRP A 91 -0.72 9.63 -3.03
C TRP A 91 -1.56 10.04 -4.25
N VAL A 92 -2.39 9.13 -4.76
CA VAL A 92 -3.25 9.38 -5.94
C VAL A 92 -4.48 10.21 -5.58
N PHE A 93 -5.23 9.82 -4.53
CA PHE A 93 -6.57 10.31 -4.25
C PHE A 93 -6.67 11.32 -3.10
N GLY A 94 -5.53 11.72 -2.52
CA GLY A 94 -5.49 12.73 -1.47
C GLY A 94 -5.56 12.17 -0.05
N ASP A 95 -5.92 13.02 0.90
CA ASP A 95 -5.88 12.68 2.32
C ASP A 95 -7.02 11.74 2.73
N LEU A 96 -6.71 10.85 3.67
CA LEU A 96 -7.68 9.93 4.27
C LEU A 96 -8.71 10.72 5.10
N LYS A 97 -9.99 10.45 4.88
CA LYS A 97 -11.14 11.05 5.60
C LYS A 97 -11.84 10.04 6.51
N GLY A 98 -11.81 8.75 6.15
CA GLY A 98 -12.49 7.71 6.92
C GLY A 98 -11.91 6.33 6.72
N VAL A 99 -12.09 5.48 7.74
CA VAL A 99 -11.68 4.07 7.77
C VAL A 99 -12.83 3.24 8.30
N GLU A 100 -13.19 2.21 7.56
CA GLU A 100 -14.10 1.16 8.00
C GLU A 100 -13.42 -0.20 7.81
N VAL A 101 -13.35 -1.00 8.87
CA VAL A 101 -12.71 -2.31 8.85
C VAL A 101 -13.77 -3.39 9.02
N GLU A 102 -13.97 -4.22 8.00
CA GLU A 102 -14.93 -5.33 8.03
C GLU A 102 -14.28 -6.62 8.52
N VAL A 103 -13.03 -6.85 8.14
CA VAL A 103 -12.24 -8.04 8.52
C VAL A 103 -10.81 -7.63 8.83
N ASN A 104 -10.30 -8.07 9.99
CA ASN A 104 -8.90 -7.87 10.36
C ASN A 104 -8.37 -9.14 11.06
N GLN A 105 -7.92 -10.10 10.26
CA GLN A 105 -7.42 -11.40 10.69
C GLN A 105 -5.94 -11.56 10.35
N ALA A 106 -5.29 -12.56 10.91
CA ALA A 106 -3.89 -12.85 10.66
C ALA A 106 -3.57 -13.11 9.17
N GLU A 107 -4.51 -13.69 8.44
CA GLU A 107 -4.34 -14.09 7.03
C GLU A 107 -4.96 -13.12 6.04
N LYS A 108 -5.94 -12.33 6.46
CA LYS A 108 -6.68 -11.43 5.57
C LYS A 108 -7.26 -10.24 6.28
N ALA A 109 -7.42 -9.19 5.52
CA ALA A 109 -8.07 -7.97 5.97
C ALA A 109 -8.91 -7.36 4.83
N LYS A 110 -10.03 -6.74 5.19
CA LYS A 110 -10.99 -6.15 4.27
C LYS A 110 -11.65 -4.94 4.90
N GLY A 111 -12.01 -3.97 4.10
CA GLY A 111 -12.72 -2.79 4.57
C GLY A 111 -12.88 -1.74 3.51
N LYS A 112 -13.18 -0.51 3.96
CA LYS A 112 -13.33 0.66 3.12
C LYS A 112 -12.44 1.79 3.60
N LEU A 113 -11.95 2.58 2.67
CA LEU A 113 -11.21 3.81 2.94
C LEU A 113 -11.84 4.94 2.14
N SER A 114 -12.14 6.04 2.83
CA SER A 114 -12.61 7.27 2.21
C SER A 114 -11.44 8.24 2.09
N PHE A 115 -11.09 8.63 0.87
CA PHE A 115 -10.10 9.66 0.57
C PHE A 115 -10.78 10.95 0.10
N GLU A 116 -10.03 12.02 -0.10
CA GLU A 116 -10.56 13.28 -0.63
C GLU A 116 -11.29 13.07 -1.95
N ASN A 117 -10.74 12.26 -2.85
CA ASN A 117 -11.27 12.05 -4.19
C ASN A 117 -11.64 10.59 -4.48
N ALA A 118 -11.75 9.70 -3.48
CA ALA A 118 -12.14 8.31 -3.72
C ALA A 118 -12.82 7.63 -2.54
N GLN A 119 -13.71 6.69 -2.88
CA GLN A 119 -14.18 5.62 -2.00
C GLN A 119 -13.54 4.32 -2.46
N VAL A 120 -12.83 3.65 -1.55
CA VAL A 120 -12.04 2.47 -1.87
C VAL A 120 -12.53 1.28 -1.08
N ASN A 121 -13.04 0.25 -1.76
CA ASN A 121 -13.20 -1.07 -1.19
C ASN A 121 -11.87 -1.82 -1.35
N TRP A 122 -11.35 -2.39 -0.27
CA TRP A 122 -10.08 -3.09 -0.35
C TRP A 122 -10.15 -4.47 0.29
N PHE A 123 -9.44 -5.42 -0.33
CA PHE A 123 -9.25 -6.78 0.17
C PHE A 123 -7.80 -7.22 0.01
N LEU A 124 -7.21 -7.68 1.12
CA LEU A 124 -5.85 -8.19 1.19
C LEU A 124 -5.84 -9.58 1.80
N SER A 125 -5.11 -10.53 1.19
CA SER A 125 -4.98 -11.88 1.73
C SER A 125 -3.60 -12.48 1.47
N VAL A 126 -3.16 -13.33 2.41
CA VAL A 126 -2.00 -14.22 2.25
C VAL A 126 -2.42 -15.70 2.15
N ASN A 127 -3.72 -15.97 2.18
CA ASN A 127 -4.27 -17.31 2.11
C ASN A 127 -4.49 -17.74 0.65
N GLU A 128 -3.94 -18.89 0.28
CA GLU A 128 -4.09 -19.47 -1.05
C GLU A 128 -5.55 -19.74 -1.44
N LYS A 129 -6.40 -20.06 -0.46
CA LYS A 129 -7.84 -20.36 -0.69
C LYS A 129 -8.64 -19.14 -1.14
N ASP A 130 -8.13 -17.94 -0.94
CA ASP A 130 -8.76 -16.70 -1.38
C ASP A 130 -8.41 -16.34 -2.85
N LEU A 131 -7.48 -17.10 -3.50
CA LEU A 131 -7.16 -16.91 -4.91
C LEU A 131 -8.36 -17.26 -5.80
N PRO A 132 -8.68 -16.42 -6.80
CA PRO A 132 -9.73 -16.77 -7.77
C PRO A 132 -9.31 -17.97 -8.63
N ALA A 133 -10.29 -18.73 -9.10
CA ALA A 133 -10.08 -19.98 -9.85
C ALA A 133 -9.15 -19.77 -11.06
N GLU A 134 -9.33 -18.69 -11.81
CA GLU A 134 -8.49 -18.31 -12.94
C GLU A 134 -7.01 -18.14 -12.59
N ALA A 135 -6.70 -17.64 -11.39
CA ALA A 135 -5.31 -17.51 -10.95
C ALA A 135 -4.73 -18.86 -10.54
N VAL A 136 -5.52 -19.72 -9.91
CA VAL A 136 -5.13 -21.09 -9.52
C VAL A 136 -4.87 -21.94 -10.75
N GLU A 137 -5.76 -21.93 -11.73
CA GLU A 137 -5.63 -22.65 -13.00
C GLU A 137 -4.38 -22.20 -13.81
N ALA A 138 -4.06 -20.90 -13.74
CA ALA A 138 -2.85 -20.35 -14.34
C ALA A 138 -1.57 -20.59 -13.51
N GLY A 139 -1.64 -21.35 -12.40
CA GLY A 139 -0.50 -21.64 -11.52
C GLY A 139 0.06 -20.41 -10.80
N LYS A 140 -0.71 -19.32 -10.73
CA LYS A 140 -0.28 -18.07 -10.09
C LYS A 140 -0.47 -18.14 -8.58
N ARG A 141 0.51 -17.63 -7.85
CA ARG A 141 0.47 -17.50 -6.38
C ARG A 141 0.11 -16.09 -5.92
N THR A 142 -0.06 -15.19 -6.87
CA THR A 142 -0.38 -13.78 -6.61
C THR A 142 -1.48 -13.34 -7.58
N TYR A 143 -2.49 -12.69 -7.02
CA TYR A 143 -3.55 -12.02 -7.76
C TYR A 143 -3.62 -10.57 -7.34
N ARG A 144 -3.63 -9.67 -8.31
CA ARG A 144 -3.69 -8.23 -8.09
C ARG A 144 -4.67 -7.63 -9.07
N LYS A 145 -5.65 -6.90 -8.54
CA LYS A 145 -6.65 -6.22 -9.36
C LYS A 145 -7.00 -4.88 -8.74
N ILE A 146 -7.01 -3.86 -9.56
CA ILE A 146 -7.49 -2.53 -9.20
C ILE A 146 -8.49 -2.11 -10.27
N ASN A 147 -9.74 -1.86 -9.86
CA ASN A 147 -10.76 -1.28 -10.71
C ASN A 147 -11.01 0.16 -10.29
N ILE A 148 -11.16 1.05 -11.25
CA ILE A 148 -11.53 2.45 -11.03
C ILE A 148 -12.72 2.74 -11.91
N GLU A 149 -13.86 3.14 -11.34
CA GLU A 149 -15.10 3.35 -12.07
C GLU A 149 -15.52 2.13 -12.94
N GLY A 150 -15.29 0.92 -12.41
CA GLY A 150 -15.58 -0.33 -13.13
C GLY A 150 -14.57 -0.72 -14.22
N GLN A 151 -13.56 0.09 -14.48
CA GLN A 151 -12.50 -0.20 -15.44
C GLN A 151 -11.26 -0.73 -14.74
N GLU A 152 -10.73 -1.85 -15.22
CA GLU A 152 -9.51 -2.42 -14.67
C GLU A 152 -8.31 -1.54 -15.04
N LEU A 153 -7.56 -1.13 -14.02
CA LEU A 153 -6.26 -0.49 -14.21
C LEU A 153 -5.25 -1.57 -14.59
N GLU A 154 -4.62 -1.44 -15.76
CA GLU A 154 -3.52 -2.31 -16.16
C GLU A 154 -2.33 -2.12 -15.21
N PHE A 155 -2.14 -3.11 -14.35
CA PHE A 155 -1.18 -3.10 -13.25
C PHE A 155 -0.44 -4.43 -13.09
N SER A 156 -0.41 -5.25 -14.16
CA SER A 156 0.17 -6.60 -14.15
C SER A 156 1.66 -6.61 -14.43
N GLY A 157 2.17 -5.67 -15.21
CA GLY A 157 3.58 -5.54 -15.59
C GLY A 157 4.28 -4.40 -14.84
N GLY A 158 5.56 -4.17 -15.15
CA GLY A 158 6.29 -2.98 -14.70
C GLY A 158 6.82 -3.02 -13.26
N PHE A 159 6.74 -4.17 -12.56
CA PHE A 159 7.22 -4.29 -11.17
C PHE A 159 8.70 -4.63 -11.04
N THR A 160 9.31 -5.16 -12.10
CA THR A 160 10.65 -5.75 -12.03
C THR A 160 11.71 -4.75 -11.62
N ASP A 161 11.59 -3.50 -12.05
CA ASP A 161 12.61 -2.48 -11.87
C ASP A 161 12.27 -1.40 -10.84
N LEU A 162 11.09 -1.46 -10.20
CA LEU A 162 10.64 -0.41 -9.28
C LEU A 162 11.55 -0.22 -8.07
N HIS A 163 12.13 -1.31 -7.55
CA HIS A 163 13.11 -1.22 -6.46
C HIS A 163 14.42 -0.60 -6.95
N THR A 164 14.88 -0.99 -8.15
CA THR A 164 16.08 -0.41 -8.77
C THR A 164 15.91 1.08 -8.97
N LEU A 165 14.77 1.52 -9.51
CA LEU A 165 14.44 2.95 -9.65
C LEU A 165 14.41 3.65 -8.29
N SER A 166 13.79 3.06 -7.26
CA SER A 166 13.79 3.63 -5.92
C SER A 166 15.20 3.80 -5.36
N TYR A 167 16.10 2.83 -5.56
CA TYR A 167 17.48 2.94 -5.12
C TYR A 167 18.27 3.98 -5.93
N GLN A 168 18.03 4.10 -7.23
CA GLN A 168 18.64 5.15 -8.04
C GLN A 168 18.24 6.54 -7.56
N ASP A 169 16.95 6.74 -7.29
CA ASP A 169 16.45 8.00 -6.72
C ASP A 169 17.10 8.30 -5.36
N ILE A 170 17.22 7.30 -4.47
CA ILE A 170 17.89 7.44 -3.18
C ILE A 170 19.36 7.85 -3.36
N LEU A 171 20.11 7.22 -4.25
CA LEU A 171 21.50 7.53 -4.53
C LEU A 171 21.68 8.95 -5.12
N ASN A 172 20.66 9.45 -5.81
CA ASN A 172 20.60 10.80 -6.35
C ASN A 172 19.98 11.83 -5.36
N GLU A 173 19.80 11.46 -4.10
CA GLU A 173 19.15 12.27 -3.04
C GLU A 173 17.70 12.70 -3.36
N ALA A 174 17.06 12.06 -4.33
CA ALA A 174 15.69 12.30 -4.78
C ALA A 174 14.69 11.25 -4.26
N GLY A 175 15.12 10.34 -3.36
CA GLY A 175 14.27 9.33 -2.77
C GLY A 175 13.21 9.89 -1.82
N PHE A 176 12.18 9.10 -1.52
CA PHE A 176 11.09 9.49 -0.62
C PHE A 176 11.56 9.48 0.84
N GLY A 177 11.47 10.61 1.51
CA GLY A 177 11.86 10.79 2.89
C GLY A 177 10.81 10.32 3.91
N ILE A 178 11.04 10.65 5.18
CA ILE A 178 10.16 10.26 6.29
C ILE A 178 8.76 10.86 6.17
N GLU A 179 8.68 12.12 5.75
CA GLU A 179 7.38 12.81 5.68
C GLU A 179 6.46 12.23 4.60
N GLU A 180 7.03 11.77 3.48
CA GLU A 180 6.24 11.14 2.41
C GLU A 180 5.56 9.83 2.86
N VAL A 181 6.18 9.06 3.77
CA VAL A 181 5.60 7.80 4.26
C VAL A 181 4.64 8.02 5.44
N ARG A 182 4.63 9.19 6.05
CA ARG A 182 3.83 9.48 7.26
C ARG A 182 2.34 9.21 7.04
N LYS A 183 1.79 9.60 5.89
CA LYS A 183 0.38 9.36 5.56
C LYS A 183 0.06 7.87 5.50
N SER A 184 0.91 7.08 4.85
CA SER A 184 0.73 5.64 4.70
C SER A 184 0.79 4.91 6.04
N ILE A 185 1.72 5.29 6.91
CA ILE A 185 1.83 4.75 8.27
C ILE A 185 0.58 5.10 9.09
N LYS A 186 0.05 6.33 8.97
CA LYS A 186 -1.20 6.74 9.62
C LYS A 186 -2.37 5.87 9.16
N ILE A 187 -2.53 5.65 7.85
CA ILE A 187 -3.58 4.80 7.29
C ILE A 187 -3.49 3.38 7.86
N ALA A 188 -2.31 2.74 7.76
CA ALA A 188 -2.12 1.40 8.26
C ALA A 188 -2.33 1.29 9.79
N SER A 189 -1.93 2.32 10.55
CA SER A 189 -2.16 2.41 11.99
C SER A 189 -3.65 2.56 12.32
N SER A 190 -4.38 3.40 11.59
CA SER A 190 -5.83 3.57 11.77
C SER A 190 -6.60 2.29 11.50
N ILE A 191 -6.27 1.58 10.42
CA ILE A 191 -6.89 0.28 10.11
C ILE A 191 -6.61 -0.76 11.21
N ARG A 192 -5.40 -0.77 11.78
CA ARG A 192 -5.03 -1.73 12.81
C ARG A 192 -5.71 -1.46 14.15
N ASN A 193 -6.08 -0.22 14.42
CA ASN A 193 -6.69 0.22 15.69
C ASN A 193 -8.22 0.39 15.60
N ALA A 194 -8.80 0.18 14.42
CA ALA A 194 -10.25 0.12 14.22
C ALA A 194 -10.79 -1.25 14.57
#